data_0a86463eee2ab515e435351da1a50ac9
#
_entry.id   0a86463eee2ab515e435351da1a50ac9
#
_cell.length_a   1.000
_cell.length_b   1.000
_cell.length_c   1.000
_cell.angle_alpha   90.00
_cell.angle_beta   90.00
_cell.angle_gamma   90.00
#
_symmetry.space_group_name_H-M   'P 1'
#
loop_
_entity.id
_entity.type
_entity.pdbx_description
1 polymer ?
#
loop_
_entity_poly.entity_id
_entity_poly.type
_entity_poly.pdbx_seq_one_letter_code
_entity_poly.pdbx_strand_id
1 'polypeptide(L)'
;MANHLRRMIRERVATMLTGLSSTGSNVFLPHVCPLENDDLPSLCIYTQDEEIEVGASGVLRVYHSTMILIVDGYAQKSSNLDDQLDQIGIEVQFAMAGDIDINNLVKDSYLSSVDISYSGEGTSPIGIIRHNYSVLYPNRFMKNLNQKV
;
A
#
# COMPACT_ATOMS: atom_id res chain seq x y z
N MET A 1 24.02 -3.88 1.25
CA MET A 1 23.20 -4.07 0.04
C MET A 1 22.13 -2.99 -0.03
N ALA A 2 21.95 -2.40 -1.18
CA ALA A 2 20.91 -1.39 -1.37
C ALA A 2 19.53 -2.04 -1.49
N ASN A 3 18.58 -1.51 -0.77
CA ASN A 3 17.19 -1.95 -0.90
C ASN A 3 16.56 -1.25 -2.10
N HIS A 4 15.73 -1.99 -2.81
CA HIS A 4 14.96 -1.37 -3.88
C HIS A 4 13.94 -0.39 -3.27
N LEU A 5 13.71 0.71 -3.97
CA LEU A 5 12.81 1.75 -3.49
C LEU A 5 11.40 1.22 -3.22
N ARG A 6 10.92 0.27 -4.02
CA ARG A 6 9.62 -0.35 -3.78
C ARG A 6 9.51 -0.97 -2.38
N ARG A 7 10.57 -1.65 -1.94
CA ARG A 7 10.59 -2.25 -0.61
C ARG A 7 10.56 -1.17 0.47
N MET A 8 11.35 -0.11 0.28
CA MET A 8 11.38 1.00 1.25
C MET A 8 10.01 1.66 1.35
N ILE A 9 9.32 1.83 0.22
CA ILE A 9 7.99 2.40 0.20
C ILE A 9 7.00 1.50 0.96
N ARG A 10 7.02 0.19 0.70
CA ARG A 10 6.13 -0.74 1.42
C ARG A 10 6.36 -0.68 2.93
N GLU A 11 7.62 -0.72 3.33
CA GLU A 11 7.97 -0.69 4.75
C GLU A 11 7.55 0.62 5.41
N ARG A 12 7.74 1.73 4.72
CA ARG A 12 7.34 3.03 5.27
C ARG A 12 5.82 3.14 5.36
N VAL A 13 5.09 2.68 4.35
CA VAL A 13 3.64 2.70 4.38
C VAL A 13 3.12 1.82 5.52
N ALA A 14 3.72 0.65 5.73
CA ALA A 14 3.36 -0.20 6.86
C ALA A 14 3.54 0.53 8.19
N THR A 15 4.62 1.28 8.34
CA THR A 15 4.84 2.08 9.54
C THR A 15 3.77 3.15 9.71
N MET A 16 3.43 3.85 8.63
CA MET A 16 2.40 4.89 8.66
C MET A 16 1.03 4.33 9.06
N LEU A 17 0.74 3.12 8.64
CA LEU A 17 -0.57 2.51 8.84
C LEU A 17 -0.66 1.60 10.07
N THR A 18 0.42 1.46 10.83
CA THR A 18 0.41 0.72 12.08
C THR A 18 -0.13 1.60 13.19
N GLY A 19 -1.05 1.05 13.98
CA GLY A 19 -1.62 1.78 15.12
C GLY A 19 -2.93 2.47 14.85
N LEU A 20 -3.56 2.21 13.71
CA LEU A 20 -4.90 2.74 13.44
C LEU A 20 -5.92 2.11 14.39
N SER A 21 -7.00 2.84 14.66
CA SER A 21 -7.99 2.42 15.67
C SER A 21 -8.63 1.08 15.34
N SER A 22 -8.90 0.81 14.08
CA SER A 22 -9.60 -0.41 13.67
C SER A 22 -8.69 -1.62 13.57
N THR A 23 -7.47 -1.45 13.07
CA THR A 23 -6.57 -2.56 12.72
C THR A 23 -5.37 -2.69 13.65
N GLY A 24 -5.02 -1.62 14.36
CA GLY A 24 -3.93 -1.67 15.33
C GLY A 24 -2.62 -2.11 14.72
N SER A 25 -2.02 -3.13 15.30
CA SER A 25 -0.74 -3.66 14.84
C SER A 25 -0.89 -4.76 13.80
N ASN A 26 -2.11 -5.08 13.37
CA ASN A 26 -2.36 -6.12 12.36
C ASN A 26 -2.11 -5.58 10.96
N VAL A 27 -0.85 -5.29 10.66
CA VAL A 27 -0.41 -4.77 9.38
C VAL A 27 0.65 -5.72 8.83
N PHE A 28 0.41 -6.24 7.64
CA PHE A 28 1.23 -7.30 7.06
C PHE A 28 1.79 -6.90 5.70
N LEU A 29 3.00 -7.39 5.41
CA LEU A 29 3.68 -7.20 4.12
C LEU A 29 3.97 -8.53 3.42
N PRO A 30 3.12 -9.56 3.54
CA PRO A 30 3.46 -10.88 3.05
C PRO A 30 3.03 -11.12 1.61
N HIS A 31 3.46 -12.26 1.06
CA HIS A 31 2.91 -12.76 -0.20
C HIS A 31 1.44 -13.11 -0.07
N VAL A 32 1.07 -13.65 1.08
CA VAL A 32 -0.31 -14.04 1.36
C VAL A 32 -0.71 -13.40 2.68
N CYS A 33 -1.84 -12.71 2.66
CA CYS A 33 -2.35 -12.06 3.87
C CYS A 33 -3.03 -13.08 4.76
N PRO A 34 -2.71 -13.10 6.07
CA PRO A 34 -3.41 -13.98 6.99
C PRO A 34 -4.87 -13.56 7.14
N LEU A 35 -5.78 -14.51 7.04
CA LEU A 35 -7.21 -14.27 7.17
C LEU A 35 -7.84 -15.02 8.35
N GLU A 36 -7.02 -15.39 9.32
CA GLU A 36 -7.53 -16.03 10.53
C GLU A 36 -8.21 -15.01 11.43
N ASN A 37 -9.19 -15.48 12.21
CA ASN A 37 -10.02 -14.60 13.02
C ASN A 37 -9.21 -13.71 13.97
N ASP A 38 -8.11 -14.24 14.52
CA ASP A 38 -7.28 -13.49 15.45
C ASP A 38 -6.50 -12.36 14.76
N ASP A 39 -6.36 -12.44 13.45
CA ASP A 39 -5.62 -11.45 12.68
C ASP A 39 -6.52 -10.36 12.09
N LEU A 40 -7.82 -10.47 12.27
CA LEU A 40 -8.79 -9.53 11.71
C LEU A 40 -9.35 -8.60 12.80
N PRO A 41 -9.64 -7.34 12.47
CA PRO A 41 -9.38 -6.67 11.20
C PRO A 41 -7.90 -6.41 10.95
N SER A 42 -7.49 -6.45 9.70
CA SER A 42 -6.09 -6.34 9.34
C SER A 42 -5.89 -5.52 8.07
N LEU A 43 -4.65 -5.09 7.86
CA LEU A 43 -4.24 -4.44 6.63
C LEU A 43 -3.13 -5.27 5.98
N CYS A 44 -3.20 -5.40 4.67
CA CYS A 44 -2.14 -6.02 3.88
C CYS A 44 -1.66 -5.02 2.84
N ILE A 45 -0.37 -4.84 2.77
CA ILE A 45 0.25 -3.84 1.90
C ILE A 45 1.18 -4.55 0.93
N TYR A 46 0.96 -4.32 -0.35
CA TYR A 46 1.81 -4.90 -1.38
C TYR A 46 1.80 -4.02 -2.62
N THR A 47 2.74 -4.28 -3.51
CA THR A 47 2.89 -3.51 -4.75
C THR A 47 2.60 -4.41 -5.94
N GLN A 48 2.08 -3.79 -6.98
CA GLN A 48 1.82 -4.46 -8.25
C GLN A 48 2.65 -3.81 -9.36
N ASP A 49 2.07 -3.72 -10.53
CA ASP A 49 2.75 -3.28 -11.73
C ASP A 49 3.35 -1.90 -11.60
N GLU A 50 4.46 -1.72 -12.27
CA GLU A 50 5.16 -0.45 -12.34
C GLU A 50 5.35 -0.09 -13.81
N GLU A 51 4.86 1.08 -14.20
CA GLU A 51 5.09 1.63 -15.52
C GLU A 51 6.28 2.58 -15.46
N ILE A 52 7.16 2.46 -16.43
CA ILE A 52 8.41 3.22 -16.44
C ILE A 52 8.49 4.04 -17.72
N GLU A 53 8.73 5.34 -17.56
CA GLU A 53 8.95 6.24 -18.67
C GLU A 53 10.36 6.83 -18.56
N VAL A 54 10.99 7.08 -19.71
CA VAL A 54 12.29 7.72 -19.76
C VAL A 54 12.07 9.23 -19.64
N GLY A 55 12.51 9.81 -18.53
CA GLY A 55 12.36 11.24 -18.27
C GLY A 55 13.45 12.08 -18.92
N ALA A 56 14.64 11.50 -19.13
CA ALA A 56 15.74 12.15 -19.81
C ALA A 56 16.55 11.10 -20.55
N SER A 57 17.01 11.45 -21.74
CA SER A 57 17.84 10.56 -22.54
C SER A 57 19.30 11.00 -22.50
N GLY A 58 20.20 10.08 -22.86
CA GLY A 58 21.63 10.31 -22.86
C GLY A 58 22.38 9.39 -21.94
N VAL A 59 23.57 9.78 -21.54
CA VAL A 59 24.46 8.95 -20.71
C VAL A 59 23.88 8.72 -19.33
N LEU A 60 23.26 9.74 -18.75
CA LEU A 60 22.59 9.64 -17.45
C LEU A 60 21.10 9.68 -17.66
N ARG A 61 20.55 8.50 -17.77
CA ARG A 61 19.12 8.35 -18.02
C ARG A 61 18.34 8.36 -16.71
N VAL A 62 17.27 9.15 -16.68
CA VAL A 62 16.35 9.18 -15.53
C VAL A 62 15.06 8.52 -15.93
N TYR A 63 14.64 7.55 -15.13
CA TYR A 63 13.37 6.87 -15.32
C TYR A 63 12.35 7.43 -14.35
N HIS A 64 11.14 7.64 -14.84
CA HIS A 64 10.00 7.99 -13.99
C HIS A 64 9.10 6.78 -13.88
N SER A 65 8.87 6.35 -12.66
CA SER A 65 8.05 5.18 -12.40
C SER A 65 6.72 5.57 -11.78
N THR A 66 5.67 4.92 -12.24
CA THR A 66 4.36 4.97 -11.61
C THR A 66 4.03 3.56 -11.17
N MET A 67 3.91 3.36 -9.87
CA MET A 67 3.70 2.05 -9.27
C MET A 67 2.34 2.01 -8.61
N ILE A 68 1.70 0.85 -8.67
CA ILE A 68 0.46 0.64 -7.94
C ILE A 68 0.80 0.03 -6.58
N LEU A 69 0.43 0.75 -5.54
CA LEU A 69 0.54 0.30 -4.15
C LEU A 69 -0.86 -0.06 -3.68
N ILE A 70 -1.02 -1.27 -3.18
CA ILE A 70 -2.32 -1.74 -2.73
C ILE A 70 -2.32 -1.84 -1.21
N VAL A 71 -3.36 -1.26 -0.61
CA VAL A 71 -3.65 -1.41 0.81
C VAL A 71 -5.01 -2.09 0.92
N ASP A 72 -5.01 -3.35 1.28
CA ASP A 72 -6.22 -4.13 1.48
C ASP A 72 -6.57 -4.15 2.96
N GLY A 73 -7.79 -3.74 3.28
CA GLY A 73 -8.34 -3.88 4.62
C GLY A 73 -9.28 -5.07 4.66
N TYR A 74 -9.08 -5.94 5.63
CA TYR A 74 -9.88 -7.16 5.82
C TYR A 74 -10.65 -7.07 7.12
N ALA A 75 -11.92 -7.44 7.09
CA ALA A 75 -12.74 -7.49 8.27
C ALA A 75 -13.71 -8.66 8.17
N GLN A 76 -14.14 -9.17 9.32
CA GLN A 76 -15.13 -10.23 9.37
C GLN A 76 -16.12 -9.92 10.49
N LYS A 77 -17.38 -9.78 10.13
CA LYS A 77 -18.45 -9.49 11.08
C LYS A 77 -19.76 -10.08 10.58
N SER A 78 -20.60 -10.46 11.52
CA SER A 78 -21.94 -10.95 11.17
C SER A 78 -22.94 -9.82 10.91
N SER A 79 -22.62 -8.60 11.37
CA SER A 79 -23.48 -7.43 11.16
C SER A 79 -22.62 -6.19 11.04
N ASN A 80 -23.11 -5.19 10.30
CA ASN A 80 -22.44 -3.90 10.12
C ASN A 80 -21.03 -4.03 9.50
N LEU A 81 -20.85 -5.05 8.65
CA LEU A 81 -19.56 -5.25 7.99
C LEU A 81 -19.22 -4.06 7.09
N ASP A 82 -20.21 -3.52 6.39
CA ASP A 82 -20.01 -2.35 5.54
C ASP A 82 -19.49 -1.14 6.31
N ASP A 83 -20.08 -0.90 7.48
CA ASP A 83 -19.66 0.21 8.33
C ASP A 83 -18.23 0.02 8.82
N GLN A 84 -17.86 -1.21 9.15
CA GLN A 84 -16.50 -1.50 9.57
C GLN A 84 -15.49 -1.30 8.44
N LEU A 85 -15.84 -1.73 7.23
CA LEU A 85 -14.97 -1.52 6.08
C LEU A 85 -14.81 -0.02 5.76
N ASP A 86 -15.91 0.74 5.87
CA ASP A 86 -15.86 2.18 5.65
C ASP A 86 -14.98 2.86 6.70
N GLN A 87 -15.04 2.39 7.95
CA GLN A 87 -14.22 2.94 9.01
C GLN A 87 -12.73 2.66 8.76
N ILE A 88 -12.39 1.44 8.37
CA ILE A 88 -11.02 1.11 7.98
C ILE A 88 -10.58 2.00 6.83
N GLY A 89 -11.45 2.18 5.84
CA GLY A 89 -11.15 3.00 4.68
C GLY A 89 -10.81 4.43 5.04
N ILE A 90 -11.60 5.06 5.88
CA ILE A 90 -11.36 6.46 6.25
C ILE A 90 -10.08 6.60 7.06
N GLU A 91 -9.78 5.65 7.94
CA GLU A 91 -8.54 5.67 8.72
C GLU A 91 -7.30 5.55 7.82
N VAL A 92 -7.35 4.64 6.84
CA VAL A 92 -6.26 4.47 5.89
C VAL A 92 -6.08 5.74 5.05
N GLN A 93 -7.18 6.29 4.54
CA GLN A 93 -7.12 7.47 3.68
C GLN A 93 -6.58 8.68 4.42
N PHE A 94 -6.96 8.88 5.68
CA PHE A 94 -6.42 9.97 6.49
C PHE A 94 -4.93 9.79 6.73
N ALA A 95 -4.50 8.59 7.07
CA ALA A 95 -3.10 8.32 7.35
C ALA A 95 -2.24 8.55 6.10
N MET A 96 -2.71 8.08 4.95
CA MET A 96 -1.97 8.25 3.70
C MET A 96 -1.94 9.71 3.26
N ALA A 97 -3.03 10.44 3.44
CA ALA A 97 -3.09 11.86 3.06
C ALA A 97 -2.16 12.73 3.91
N GLY A 98 -1.80 12.28 5.09
CA GLY A 98 -0.89 13.01 5.97
C GLY A 98 0.57 12.95 5.55
N ASP A 99 0.93 12.06 4.61
CA ASP A 99 2.33 11.90 4.19
C ASP A 99 2.37 11.45 2.73
N ILE A 100 2.01 12.35 1.82
CA ILE A 100 1.86 12.01 0.40
C ILE A 100 3.19 11.70 -0.29
N ASP A 101 4.30 12.21 0.24
CA ASP A 101 5.63 11.92 -0.31
C ASP A 101 6.28 10.70 0.35
N ILE A 102 5.58 10.06 1.24
CA ILE A 102 6.00 8.84 1.93
C ILE A 102 7.42 9.01 2.49
N ASN A 103 7.55 9.98 3.40
CA ASN A 103 8.83 10.33 4.03
C ASN A 103 9.92 10.67 3.01
N ASN A 104 9.56 11.46 2.01
CA ASN A 104 10.47 11.90 0.94
C ASN A 104 10.98 10.76 0.05
N LEU A 105 10.33 9.61 0.08
CA LEU A 105 10.72 8.50 -0.78
C LEU A 105 10.15 8.63 -2.19
N VAL A 106 9.03 9.32 -2.34
CA VAL A 106 8.35 9.44 -3.63
C VAL A 106 8.04 10.89 -3.93
N LYS A 107 7.75 11.15 -5.19
CA LYS A 107 7.38 12.49 -5.64
C LYS A 107 5.94 12.82 -5.28
N ASP A 108 5.06 11.84 -5.42
CA ASP A 108 3.63 12.01 -5.16
C ASP A 108 2.97 10.65 -4.98
N SER A 109 1.89 10.64 -4.24
CA SER A 109 1.04 9.47 -4.14
C SER A 109 -0.41 9.92 -4.01
N TYR A 110 -1.31 9.22 -4.66
CA TYR A 110 -2.73 9.55 -4.57
C TYR A 110 -3.58 8.30 -4.74
N LEU A 111 -4.77 8.37 -4.17
CA LEU A 111 -5.75 7.29 -4.25
C LEU A 111 -6.38 7.28 -5.64
N SER A 112 -6.25 6.17 -6.35
CA SER A 112 -6.79 6.02 -7.70
C SER A 112 -8.18 5.41 -7.69
N SER A 113 -8.41 4.42 -6.84
CA SER A 113 -9.72 3.75 -6.76
C SER A 113 -9.85 3.00 -5.46
N VAL A 114 -11.08 2.71 -5.09
CA VAL A 114 -11.42 1.87 -3.94
C VAL A 114 -12.38 0.79 -4.43
N ASP A 115 -12.04 -0.46 -4.18
CA ASP A 115 -12.87 -1.61 -4.52
C ASP A 115 -13.30 -2.33 -3.25
N ILE A 116 -14.56 -2.68 -3.17
CA ILE A 116 -15.09 -3.43 -2.03
C ILE A 116 -15.62 -4.76 -2.53
N SER A 117 -15.22 -5.83 -1.86
CA SER A 117 -15.67 -7.17 -2.20
C SER A 117 -15.90 -7.98 -0.94
N TYR A 118 -16.62 -9.07 -1.09
CA TYR A 118 -16.92 -9.98 0.01
C TYR A 118 -16.59 -11.38 -0.43
N SER A 119 -15.99 -12.16 0.45
CA SER A 119 -15.67 -13.54 0.18
C SER A 119 -16.15 -14.42 1.30
N GLY A 120 -16.42 -15.66 0.98
CA GLY A 120 -16.97 -16.62 1.93
C GLY A 120 -18.48 -16.61 1.93
N GLU A 121 -19.03 -17.71 2.38
CA GLU A 121 -20.47 -17.90 2.51
C GLU A 121 -20.80 -18.09 3.97
N GLY A 122 -22.06 -17.81 4.33
CA GLY A 122 -22.55 -18.01 5.67
C GLY A 122 -22.78 -16.73 6.42
N THR A 123 -22.73 -16.82 7.77
CA THR A 123 -23.14 -15.73 8.64
C THR A 123 -22.05 -14.70 8.91
N SER A 124 -20.82 -15.01 8.56
CA SER A 124 -19.69 -14.11 8.81
C SER A 124 -18.76 -14.05 7.61
N PRO A 125 -19.19 -13.40 6.52
CA PRO A 125 -18.33 -13.26 5.36
C PRO A 125 -17.15 -12.34 5.67
N ILE A 126 -16.05 -12.54 4.95
CA ILE A 126 -14.91 -11.64 5.03
C ILE A 126 -15.12 -10.53 4.02
N GLY A 127 -15.07 -9.29 4.48
CA GLY A 127 -15.12 -8.12 3.63
C GLY A 127 -13.73 -7.60 3.35
N ILE A 128 -13.52 -7.12 2.15
CA ILE A 128 -12.24 -6.58 1.72
C ILE A 128 -12.49 -5.20 1.14
N ILE A 129 -11.75 -4.21 1.66
CA ILE A 129 -11.73 -2.88 1.06
C ILE A 129 -10.33 -2.67 0.50
N ARG A 130 -10.25 -2.54 -0.82
CA ARG A 130 -8.98 -2.41 -1.53
C ARG A 130 -8.76 -0.98 -1.96
N HIS A 131 -7.67 -0.41 -1.50
CA HIS A 131 -7.24 0.92 -1.91
C HIS A 131 -6.12 0.78 -2.92
N ASN A 132 -6.33 1.32 -4.12
CA ASN A 132 -5.32 1.36 -5.16
C ASN A 132 -4.71 2.75 -5.19
N TYR A 133 -3.45 2.85 -4.77
CA TYR A 133 -2.70 4.11 -4.79
C TYR A 133 -1.76 4.13 -5.96
N SER A 134 -1.73 5.26 -6.66
CA SER A 134 -0.70 5.51 -7.65
C SER A 134 0.45 6.24 -6.97
N VAL A 135 1.65 5.68 -7.09
CA VAL A 135 2.84 6.21 -6.45
C VAL A 135 3.84 6.56 -7.53
N LEU A 136 4.22 7.84 -7.58
CA LEU A 136 5.11 8.37 -8.61
C LEU A 136 6.47 8.68 -8.01
N TYR A 137 7.51 8.11 -8.59
CA TYR A 137 8.85 8.40 -8.12
C TYR A 137 9.86 8.34 -9.28
N PRO A 138 10.93 9.15 -9.21
CA PRO A 138 12.03 8.99 -10.15
C PRO A 138 12.77 7.72 -9.80
N ASN A 139 12.84 6.80 -10.75
CA ASN A 139 13.54 5.55 -10.55
C ASN A 139 15.00 5.74 -10.91
N ARG A 140 15.80 6.01 -9.90
CA ARG A 140 17.23 6.25 -10.07
C ARG A 140 18.07 5.05 -9.69
N PHE A 141 17.47 3.88 -9.81
CA PHE A 141 18.14 2.64 -9.39
C PHE A 141 19.52 2.48 -10.01
N MET A 142 19.62 2.67 -11.32
CA MET A 142 20.90 2.52 -12.01
C MET A 142 21.91 3.59 -11.58
N LYS A 143 21.44 4.81 -11.39
CA LYS A 143 22.30 5.88 -10.92
C LYS A 143 22.80 5.60 -9.50
N ASN A 144 21.92 5.12 -8.63
CA ASN A 144 22.30 4.79 -7.27
C ASN A 144 23.31 3.65 -7.20
N LEU A 145 23.17 2.67 -8.07
CA LEU A 145 24.16 1.61 -8.19
C LEU A 145 25.52 2.16 -8.53
N ASN A 146 25.58 3.06 -9.50
CA ASN A 146 26.84 3.65 -9.94
C ASN A 146 27.48 4.50 -8.84
N GLN A 147 26.66 5.15 -8.04
CA GLN A 147 27.15 6.00 -6.95
C GLN A 147 27.68 5.22 -5.76
N LYS A 148 27.28 3.99 -5.62
CA LYS A 148 27.68 3.16 -4.48
C LYS A 148 28.97 2.41 -4.69
N VAL A 149 29.45 2.48 -5.87
CA VAL A 149 30.71 1.81 -6.20
C VAL A 149 31.87 2.74 -5.92
#